data_13aaf4f656ac07e38c3193c410828582
#
_entry.id   13aaf4f656ac07e38c3193c410828582
#
_cell.length_a   1.000
_cell.length_b   1.000
_cell.length_c   1.000
_cell.angle_alpha   90.00
_cell.angle_beta   90.00
_cell.angle_gamma   90.00
#
_symmetry.space_group_name_H-M   'P 1'
#
loop_
_entity.id
_entity.type
_entity.pdbx_description
1 polymer ?
#
loop_
_entity_poly.entity_id
_entity_poly.type
_entity_poly.pdbx_seq_one_letter_code
_entity_poly.pdbx_strand_id
1 'polypeptide(L)'
;SSETLSISAKHDLQIFCLKFDDFDFDYHGLWRHLRNNIGYYVYSRAQIETYMEDDEISALAYDAIAYIKKAIADGKLPTGNELGELLLYIFLEQVLVAPKLMSKVEIGNHGGFMTSESSGIHLLTANETVPFSQVILGTSMINGNLQTAIDSAFADAQKLKNRKKDER
;
A
#
# COMPACT_ATOMS: atom_id res chain seq x y z
N SER A 1 18.37 0.14 7.71
CA SER A 1 19.33 -0.34 6.70
C SER A 1 18.58 -1.11 5.62
N SER A 2 18.97 -0.97 4.37
CA SER A 2 18.45 -1.76 3.27
C SER A 2 19.57 -2.65 2.71
N GLU A 3 19.28 -3.90 2.48
CA GLU A 3 20.17 -4.82 1.77
C GLU A 3 19.49 -5.23 0.46
N THR A 4 20.25 -5.25 -0.62
CA THR A 4 19.79 -5.69 -1.93
C THR A 4 20.49 -6.98 -2.30
N LEU A 5 19.69 -8.03 -2.51
CA LEU A 5 20.17 -9.34 -2.97
C LEU A 5 19.79 -9.50 -4.45
N SER A 6 20.81 -9.56 -5.30
CA SER A 6 20.62 -9.83 -6.73
C SER A 6 20.40 -11.34 -6.93
N ILE A 7 19.15 -11.74 -7.22
CA ILE A 7 18.78 -13.14 -7.40
C ILE A 7 19.01 -13.58 -8.85
N SER A 8 18.90 -12.65 -9.79
CA SER A 8 19.26 -12.83 -11.19
C SER A 8 19.48 -11.46 -11.84
N ALA A 9 20.00 -11.41 -13.07
CA ALA A 9 20.23 -10.16 -13.81
C ALA A 9 18.97 -9.29 -14.04
N LYS A 10 17.79 -9.75 -13.64
CA LYS A 10 16.51 -9.05 -13.83
C LYS A 10 15.64 -8.89 -12.56
N HIS A 11 16.09 -9.41 -11.43
CA HIS A 11 15.27 -9.43 -10.20
C HIS A 11 16.13 -9.08 -9.00
N ASP A 12 15.72 -8.05 -8.27
CA ASP A 12 16.34 -7.61 -7.03
C ASP A 12 15.37 -7.84 -5.87
N LEU A 13 15.88 -8.40 -4.77
CA LEU A 13 15.18 -8.45 -3.50
C LEU A 13 15.72 -7.33 -2.61
N GLN A 14 14.84 -6.42 -2.23
CA GLN A 14 15.16 -5.37 -1.27
C GLN A 14 14.61 -5.73 0.11
N ILE A 15 15.49 -5.70 1.10
CA ILE A 15 15.15 -6.00 2.50
C ILE A 15 15.21 -4.71 3.28
N PHE A 16 14.09 -4.36 3.92
CA PHE A 16 13.97 -3.20 4.80
C PHE A 16 13.77 -3.69 6.23
N CYS A 17 14.57 -3.17 7.15
CA CYS A 17 14.44 -3.49 8.56
C CYS A 17 13.99 -2.25 9.32
N LEU A 18 13.15 -2.44 10.34
CA LEU A 18 12.81 -1.40 11.28
C LEU A 18 14.10 -0.88 11.95
N LYS A 19 14.19 0.43 12.15
CA LYS A 19 15.32 1.02 12.87
C LYS A 19 15.44 0.38 14.25
N PHE A 20 16.65 0.02 14.62
CA PHE A 20 17.00 -0.49 15.95
C PHE A 20 17.67 0.64 16.74
N ASP A 21 17.15 0.95 17.92
CA ASP A 21 17.63 2.03 18.77
C ASP A 21 17.53 1.59 20.23
N ASP A 22 18.51 1.92 21.06
CA ASP A 22 18.55 1.59 22.49
C ASP A 22 18.16 0.13 22.83
N PHE A 23 18.72 -0.84 22.08
CA PHE A 23 18.48 -2.29 22.25
C PHE A 23 17.06 -2.78 21.92
N ASP A 24 16.22 -1.96 21.27
CA ASP A 24 14.89 -2.36 20.80
C ASP A 24 14.57 -1.74 19.42
N PHE A 25 13.52 -2.23 18.79
CA PHE A 25 13.03 -1.64 17.55
C PHE A 25 12.31 -0.32 17.81
N ASP A 26 12.53 0.67 16.95
CA ASP A 26 11.88 1.98 17.01
C ASP A 26 10.39 1.89 16.59
N TYR A 27 9.60 1.25 17.45
CA TYR A 27 8.14 1.17 17.27
C TYR A 27 7.47 2.54 17.35
N HIS A 28 8.04 3.48 18.13
CA HIS A 28 7.49 4.83 18.25
C HIS A 28 7.67 5.62 16.95
N GLY A 29 8.84 5.52 16.33
CA GLY A 29 9.10 6.11 15.01
C GLY A 29 8.22 5.49 13.93
N LEU A 30 8.09 4.17 13.92
CA LEU A 30 7.18 3.48 13.01
C LEU A 30 5.74 3.95 13.18
N TRP A 31 5.22 3.95 14.40
CA TRP A 31 3.86 4.41 14.70
C TRP A 31 3.60 5.83 14.22
N ARG A 32 4.52 6.75 14.49
CA ARG A 32 4.44 8.14 14.03
C ARG A 32 4.38 8.20 12.51
N HIS A 33 5.22 7.43 11.84
CA HIS A 33 5.28 7.37 10.38
C HIS A 33 3.97 6.84 9.78
N LEU A 34 3.44 5.74 10.32
CA LEU A 34 2.15 5.17 9.89
C LEU A 34 1.00 6.16 10.08
N ARG A 35 0.92 6.79 11.26
CA ARG A 35 -0.11 7.78 11.58
C ARG A 35 -0.07 8.98 10.63
N ASN A 36 1.11 9.44 10.26
CA ASN A 36 1.25 10.57 9.35
C ASN A 36 0.89 10.22 7.91
N ASN A 37 0.88 8.96 7.54
CA ASN A 37 0.60 8.50 6.18
C ASN A 37 -0.81 7.91 5.99
N ILE A 38 -1.52 7.55 7.06
CA ILE A 38 -2.81 6.84 6.96
C ILE A 38 -3.89 7.67 6.23
N GLY A 39 -3.93 8.97 6.45
CA GLY A 39 -4.85 9.86 5.75
C GLY A 39 -4.59 9.90 4.25
N TYR A 40 -3.34 10.02 3.88
CA TYR A 40 -2.91 9.99 2.47
C TYR A 40 -3.15 8.63 1.81
N TYR A 41 -3.11 7.54 2.55
CA TYR A 41 -3.48 6.22 2.08
C TYR A 41 -4.97 6.11 1.78
N VAL A 42 -5.82 6.58 2.69
CA VAL A 42 -7.27 6.40 2.66
C VAL A 42 -7.95 7.31 1.64
N TYR A 43 -7.63 8.60 1.66
CA TYR A 43 -8.32 9.62 0.89
C TYR A 43 -7.64 9.94 -0.45
N SER A 44 -8.43 10.40 -1.43
CA SER A 44 -7.92 10.94 -2.68
C SER A 44 -7.22 12.29 -2.48
N ARG A 45 -6.43 12.72 -3.46
CA ARG A 45 -5.77 14.04 -3.40
C ARG A 45 -6.79 15.17 -3.28
N ALA A 46 -7.89 15.12 -4.04
CA ALA A 46 -8.94 16.14 -3.97
C ALA A 46 -9.58 16.22 -2.58
N GLN A 47 -9.82 15.06 -1.92
CA GLN A 47 -10.34 15.05 -0.56
C GLN A 47 -9.34 15.64 0.44
N ILE A 48 -8.04 15.36 0.27
CA ILE A 48 -6.99 15.93 1.14
C ILE A 48 -6.89 17.45 0.94
N GLU A 49 -7.02 17.94 -0.30
CA GLU A 49 -7.09 19.38 -0.59
C GLU A 49 -8.25 20.06 0.14
N THR A 50 -9.45 19.42 0.16
CA THR A 50 -10.58 19.93 0.96
C THR A 50 -10.23 20.04 2.45
N TYR A 51 -9.58 19.02 3.06
CA TYR A 51 -9.12 19.12 4.45
C TYR A 51 -8.14 20.27 4.67
N MET A 52 -7.31 20.61 3.68
CA MET A 52 -6.38 21.74 3.74
C MET A 52 -7.11 23.08 3.62
N GLU A 53 -8.06 23.19 2.70
CA GLU A 53 -8.88 24.41 2.48
C GLU A 53 -9.75 24.75 3.70
N ASP A 54 -10.28 23.71 4.35
CA ASP A 54 -11.13 23.86 5.55
C ASP A 54 -10.33 24.01 6.87
N ASP A 55 -8.98 24.02 6.80
CA ASP A 55 -8.07 24.03 7.97
C ASP A 55 -8.26 22.84 8.93
N GLU A 56 -8.74 21.72 8.39
CA GLU A 56 -9.05 20.48 9.14
C GLU A 56 -8.01 19.36 8.96
N ILE A 57 -6.83 19.66 8.41
CA ILE A 57 -5.78 18.67 8.14
C ILE A 57 -5.37 17.85 9.38
N SER A 58 -5.53 18.41 10.56
CA SER A 58 -5.27 17.74 11.84
C SER A 58 -6.22 16.56 12.11
N ALA A 59 -7.44 16.58 11.56
CA ALA A 59 -8.43 15.53 11.70
C ALA A 59 -8.20 14.36 10.71
N LEU A 60 -7.44 14.59 9.65
CA LEU A 60 -7.28 13.66 8.53
C LEU A 60 -6.94 12.22 8.96
N ALA A 61 -6.00 12.04 9.89
CA ALA A 61 -5.59 10.72 10.36
C ALA A 61 -6.69 10.04 11.20
N TYR A 62 -7.39 10.80 12.02
CA TYR A 62 -8.48 10.29 12.85
C TYR A 62 -9.65 9.82 11.97
N ASP A 63 -10.06 10.65 11.03
CA ASP A 63 -11.16 10.34 10.11
C ASP A 63 -10.83 9.17 9.20
N ALA A 64 -9.58 9.04 8.76
CA ALA A 64 -9.10 7.89 8.01
C ALA A 64 -9.25 6.58 8.80
N ILE A 65 -8.87 6.57 10.08
CA ILE A 65 -9.04 5.40 10.95
C ILE A 65 -10.52 5.09 11.15
N ALA A 66 -11.36 6.10 11.39
CA ALA A 66 -12.80 5.93 11.54
C ALA A 66 -13.45 5.37 10.28
N TYR A 67 -13.04 5.86 9.10
CA TYR A 67 -13.49 5.33 7.81
C TYR A 67 -13.15 3.85 7.63
N ILE A 68 -11.88 3.46 7.87
CA ILE A 68 -11.45 2.05 7.75
C ILE A 68 -12.30 1.15 8.67
N LYS A 69 -12.44 1.52 9.95
CA LYS A 69 -13.22 0.75 10.92
C LYS A 69 -14.67 0.57 10.47
N LYS A 70 -15.29 1.65 9.98
CA LYS A 70 -16.67 1.61 9.48
C LYS A 70 -16.77 0.75 8.22
N ALA A 71 -15.87 0.91 7.26
CA ALA A 71 -15.89 0.15 6.02
C ALA A 71 -15.69 -1.36 6.25
N ILE A 72 -14.89 -1.74 7.24
CA ILE A 72 -14.75 -3.13 7.70
C ILE A 72 -16.05 -3.63 8.32
N ALA A 73 -16.64 -2.87 9.24
CA ALA A 73 -17.89 -3.24 9.88
C ALA A 73 -19.04 -3.41 8.88
N ASP A 74 -19.07 -2.59 7.84
CA ASP A 74 -20.04 -2.64 6.73
C ASP A 74 -19.74 -3.74 5.70
N GLY A 75 -18.66 -4.52 5.87
CA GLY A 75 -18.22 -5.56 4.93
C GLY A 75 -17.70 -5.04 3.58
N LYS A 76 -17.36 -3.75 3.50
CA LYS A 76 -16.83 -3.10 2.27
C LYS A 76 -15.33 -3.30 2.09
N LEU A 77 -14.62 -3.55 3.18
CA LEU A 77 -13.19 -3.81 3.17
C LEU A 77 -12.89 -5.15 3.88
N PRO A 78 -11.93 -5.94 3.38
CA PRO A 78 -11.44 -7.12 4.09
C PRO A 78 -10.73 -6.70 5.38
N THR A 79 -10.56 -7.64 6.31
CA THR A 79 -9.87 -7.43 7.57
C THR A 79 -8.57 -8.22 7.64
N GLY A 80 -7.64 -7.76 8.46
CA GLY A 80 -6.47 -8.54 8.91
C GLY A 80 -5.18 -8.22 8.16
N ASN A 81 -5.18 -7.35 7.16
CA ASN A 81 -3.97 -6.96 6.43
C ASN A 81 -3.78 -5.45 6.30
N GLU A 82 -4.52 -4.65 7.06
CA GLU A 82 -4.55 -3.18 6.93
C GLU A 82 -3.17 -2.55 7.14
N LEU A 83 -2.40 -3.08 8.08
CA LEU A 83 -1.02 -2.64 8.31
C LEU A 83 -0.13 -2.96 7.10
N GLY A 84 -0.24 -4.14 6.51
CA GLY A 84 0.51 -4.54 5.32
C GLY A 84 0.17 -3.66 4.12
N GLU A 85 -1.10 -3.34 3.93
CA GLU A 85 -1.54 -2.46 2.86
C GLU A 85 -1.03 -1.02 3.04
N LEU A 86 -1.05 -0.49 4.27
CA LEU A 86 -0.51 0.83 4.56
C LEU A 86 1.01 0.87 4.36
N LEU A 87 1.74 -0.16 4.80
CA LEU A 87 3.18 -0.27 4.56
C LEU A 87 3.50 -0.36 3.06
N LEU A 88 2.76 -1.17 2.32
CA LEU A 88 2.91 -1.27 0.86
C LEU A 88 2.68 0.08 0.19
N TYR A 89 1.62 0.81 0.56
CA TYR A 89 1.36 2.16 0.08
C TYR A 89 2.57 3.08 0.32
N ILE A 90 3.12 3.08 1.53
CA ILE A 90 4.28 3.91 1.88
C ILE A 90 5.50 3.54 1.03
N PHE A 91 5.77 2.24 0.82
CA PHE A 91 6.88 1.80 -0.03
C PHE A 91 6.69 2.23 -1.49
N LEU A 92 5.49 2.08 -2.04
CA LEU A 92 5.22 2.47 -3.42
C LEU A 92 5.35 3.98 -3.62
N GLU A 93 4.82 4.79 -2.71
CA GLU A 93 4.87 6.26 -2.80
C GLU A 93 6.28 6.82 -2.50
N GLN A 94 6.96 6.33 -1.47
CA GLN A 94 8.17 6.97 -0.95
C GLN A 94 9.48 6.31 -1.43
N VAL A 95 9.46 5.02 -1.71
CA VAL A 95 10.66 4.29 -2.16
C VAL A 95 10.68 4.15 -3.68
N LEU A 96 9.55 3.78 -4.29
CA LEU A 96 9.46 3.66 -5.75
C LEU A 96 9.03 4.97 -6.43
N VAL A 97 8.64 5.98 -5.67
CA VAL A 97 8.13 7.27 -6.19
C VAL A 97 6.99 7.04 -7.19
N ALA A 98 6.16 6.06 -6.90
CA ALA A 98 5.01 5.68 -7.71
C ALA A 98 3.72 6.18 -7.04
N PRO A 99 3.15 7.33 -7.48
CA PRO A 99 1.95 7.88 -6.89
C PRO A 99 0.75 6.94 -7.08
N LYS A 100 -0.12 6.86 -6.07
CA LYS A 100 -1.35 6.08 -6.16
C LYS A 100 -2.29 6.65 -7.23
N LEU A 101 -2.95 5.74 -7.94
CA LEU A 101 -4.00 6.09 -8.90
C LEU A 101 -5.39 6.10 -8.28
N MET A 102 -5.62 5.25 -7.27
CA MET A 102 -6.90 5.16 -6.57
C MET A 102 -6.68 5.15 -5.06
N SER A 103 -7.52 5.89 -4.35
CA SER A 103 -7.55 5.89 -2.89
C SER A 103 -8.32 4.69 -2.33
N LYS A 104 -8.18 4.41 -1.03
CA LYS A 104 -8.92 3.32 -0.38
C LYS A 104 -10.43 3.58 -0.39
N VAL A 105 -10.85 4.85 -0.29
CA VAL A 105 -12.26 5.27 -0.42
C VAL A 105 -12.80 4.95 -1.80
N GLU A 106 -12.06 5.29 -2.85
CA GLU A 106 -12.47 5.03 -4.23
C GLU A 106 -12.57 3.53 -4.50
N ILE A 107 -11.58 2.75 -4.08
CA ILE A 107 -11.59 1.30 -4.19
C ILE A 107 -12.82 0.72 -3.46
N GLY A 108 -13.11 1.14 -2.23
CA GLY A 108 -14.23 0.66 -1.44
C GLY A 108 -15.62 0.98 -2.04
N ASN A 109 -15.74 2.08 -2.79
CA ASN A 109 -16.99 2.51 -3.41
C ASN A 109 -17.28 1.84 -4.77
N HIS A 110 -16.27 1.38 -5.48
CA HIS A 110 -16.40 0.77 -6.81
C HIS A 110 -16.46 -0.77 -6.76
N GLY A 111 -17.00 -1.34 -5.69
CA GLY A 111 -17.04 -2.74 -5.37
C GLY A 111 -17.06 -3.70 -6.56
N GLY A 112 -16.04 -4.52 -6.67
CA GLY A 112 -16.07 -5.74 -7.45
C GLY A 112 -14.89 -6.04 -8.36
N PHE A 113 -14.21 -5.07 -8.96
CA PHE A 113 -13.30 -5.40 -10.05
C PHE A 113 -11.80 -5.48 -9.69
N MET A 114 -11.36 -4.72 -8.68
CA MET A 114 -9.93 -4.68 -8.32
C MET A 114 -9.67 -4.81 -6.80
N THR A 115 -10.68 -5.08 -6.01
CA THR A 115 -10.68 -4.78 -4.59
C THR A 115 -10.27 -5.90 -3.66
N SER A 116 -10.35 -7.15 -4.10
CA SER A 116 -10.10 -8.29 -3.19
C SER A 116 -8.66 -8.79 -3.20
N GLU A 117 -7.88 -8.45 -4.22
CA GLU A 117 -6.56 -9.06 -4.44
C GLU A 117 -5.43 -8.04 -4.63
N SER A 118 -5.75 -6.74 -4.81
CA SER A 118 -4.75 -5.69 -4.89
C SER A 118 -4.82 -4.76 -3.68
N SER A 119 -3.72 -4.65 -2.96
CA SER A 119 -3.60 -3.73 -1.84
C SER A 119 -3.28 -2.30 -2.27
N GLY A 120 -2.93 -2.07 -3.54
CA GLY A 120 -2.63 -0.75 -4.07
C GLY A 120 -2.49 -0.72 -5.58
N ILE A 121 -2.95 0.38 -6.19
CA ILE A 121 -2.83 0.67 -7.63
C ILE A 121 -2.06 1.97 -7.78
N HIS A 122 -0.88 1.89 -8.34
CA HIS A 122 0.08 3.01 -8.43
C HIS A 122 0.58 3.21 -9.85
N LEU A 123 1.05 4.41 -10.17
CA LEU A 123 1.64 4.75 -11.45
C LEU A 123 3.15 4.94 -11.30
N LEU A 124 3.94 4.05 -11.88
CA LEU A 124 5.36 4.31 -12.06
C LEU A 124 5.54 5.10 -13.35
N THR A 125 5.99 6.34 -13.23
CA THR A 125 6.24 7.20 -14.40
C THR A 125 7.48 6.75 -15.16
N ALA A 126 7.48 7.00 -16.48
CA ALA A 126 8.63 6.74 -17.33
C ALA A 126 9.89 7.47 -16.81
N ASN A 127 11.03 6.81 -16.92
CA ASN A 127 12.34 7.35 -16.58
C ASN A 127 13.38 6.91 -17.64
N GLU A 128 14.66 7.24 -17.44
CA GLU A 128 15.72 6.93 -18.40
C GLU A 128 15.89 5.43 -18.67
N THR A 129 15.60 4.57 -17.68
CA THR A 129 15.73 3.10 -17.81
C THR A 129 14.45 2.44 -18.30
N VAL A 130 13.29 3.04 -18.03
CA VAL A 130 11.97 2.56 -18.45
C VAL A 130 11.25 3.69 -19.18
N PRO A 131 11.25 3.69 -20.51
CA PRO A 131 10.77 4.82 -21.32
C PRO A 131 9.24 4.92 -21.44
N PHE A 132 8.50 4.15 -20.65
CA PHE A 132 7.03 4.16 -20.63
C PHE A 132 6.50 4.04 -19.21
N SER A 133 5.37 4.68 -18.95
CA SER A 133 4.70 4.59 -17.65
C SER A 133 4.05 3.22 -17.45
N GLN A 134 4.11 2.72 -16.24
CA GLN A 134 3.58 1.40 -15.85
C GLN A 134 2.57 1.54 -14.71
N VAL A 135 1.49 0.77 -14.79
CA VAL A 135 0.60 0.58 -13.63
C VAL A 135 1.19 -0.56 -12.78
N ILE A 136 1.47 -0.24 -11.53
CA ILE A 136 1.91 -1.21 -10.53
C ILE A 136 0.69 -1.65 -9.73
N LEU A 137 0.49 -2.95 -9.66
CA LEU A 137 -0.46 -3.58 -8.76
C LEU A 137 0.33 -4.24 -7.64
N GLY A 138 0.13 -3.77 -6.41
CA GLY A 138 0.82 -4.28 -5.24
C GLY A 138 -0.05 -5.21 -4.43
N THR A 139 0.54 -6.26 -3.90
CA THR A 139 -0.05 -7.12 -2.88
C THR A 139 0.81 -7.10 -1.63
N SER A 140 0.19 -7.22 -0.47
CA SER A 140 0.89 -7.31 0.81
C SER A 140 0.29 -8.43 1.65
N MET A 141 1.12 -9.05 2.46
CA MET A 141 0.69 -10.06 3.40
C MET A 141 1.48 -9.92 4.70
N ILE A 142 0.76 -9.80 5.81
CA ILE A 142 1.35 -9.90 7.16
C ILE A 142 0.92 -11.23 7.74
N ASN A 143 1.91 -12.08 7.99
CA ASN A 143 1.67 -13.39 8.58
C ASN A 143 2.84 -13.73 9.53
N GLY A 144 2.57 -14.56 10.54
CA GLY A 144 3.59 -14.97 11.51
C GLY A 144 4.69 -15.88 10.95
N ASN A 145 4.55 -16.33 9.71
CA ASN A 145 5.53 -17.15 9.00
C ASN A 145 5.86 -16.52 7.64
N LEU A 146 7.15 -16.19 7.45
CA LEU A 146 7.63 -15.52 6.24
C LEU A 146 7.34 -16.32 4.96
N GLN A 147 7.51 -17.64 4.98
CA GLN A 147 7.24 -18.48 3.82
C GLN A 147 5.76 -18.41 3.41
N THR A 148 4.87 -18.56 4.39
CA THR A 148 3.42 -18.46 4.13
C THR A 148 3.02 -17.06 3.62
N ALA A 149 3.65 -16.00 4.15
CA ALA A 149 3.39 -14.64 3.69
C ALA A 149 3.82 -14.43 2.23
N ILE A 150 4.99 -14.92 1.86
CA ILE A 150 5.51 -14.89 0.50
C ILE A 150 4.60 -15.69 -0.44
N ASP A 151 4.26 -16.91 -0.10
CA ASP A 151 3.42 -17.80 -0.92
C ASP A 151 2.03 -17.18 -1.16
N SER A 152 1.44 -16.57 -0.12
CA SER A 152 0.15 -15.88 -0.22
C SER A 152 0.23 -14.65 -1.13
N ALA A 153 1.25 -13.81 -0.97
CA ALA A 153 1.44 -12.63 -1.81
C ALA A 153 1.63 -13.00 -3.29
N PHE A 154 2.41 -14.06 -3.59
CA PHE A 154 2.57 -14.56 -4.95
C PHE A 154 1.28 -15.16 -5.51
N ALA A 155 0.49 -15.87 -4.71
CA ALA A 155 -0.79 -16.41 -5.12
C ALA A 155 -1.76 -15.29 -5.53
N ASP A 156 -1.82 -14.19 -4.76
CA ASP A 156 -2.65 -13.03 -5.09
C ASP A 156 -2.16 -12.31 -6.35
N ALA A 157 -0.85 -12.14 -6.51
CA ALA A 157 -0.28 -11.60 -7.74
C ALA A 157 -0.61 -12.46 -8.99
N GLN A 158 -0.63 -13.79 -8.85
CA GLN A 158 -1.05 -14.68 -9.93
C GLN A 158 -2.54 -14.56 -10.27
N LYS A 159 -3.41 -14.40 -9.27
CA LYS A 159 -4.85 -14.17 -9.50
C LYS A 159 -5.07 -12.89 -10.32
N LEU A 160 -4.42 -11.78 -9.93
CA LEU A 160 -4.46 -10.52 -10.67
C LEU A 160 -4.00 -10.67 -12.12
N LYS A 161 -2.90 -11.42 -12.34
CA LYS A 161 -2.38 -11.67 -13.68
C LYS A 161 -3.33 -12.50 -14.54
N ASN A 162 -4.01 -13.49 -13.97
CA ASN A 162 -4.90 -14.39 -14.70
C ASN A 162 -6.20 -13.66 -15.09
N ARG A 163 -6.81 -12.88 -14.19
CA ARG A 163 -7.99 -12.07 -14.52
C ARG A 163 -7.78 -11.17 -15.74
N LYS A 164 -6.60 -10.54 -15.85
CA LYS A 164 -6.26 -9.71 -17.01
C LYS A 164 -6.21 -10.47 -18.35
N LYS A 165 -6.09 -11.80 -18.33
CA LYS A 165 -6.11 -12.63 -19.53
C LYS A 165 -7.52 -12.97 -19.97
N ASP A 166 -8.45 -13.12 -19.02
CA ASP A 166 -9.83 -13.54 -19.30
C ASP A 166 -10.69 -12.38 -19.86
N GLU A 167 -10.19 -11.15 -19.82
CA GLU A 167 -10.84 -9.93 -20.32
C GLU A 167 -10.39 -9.49 -21.72
N ARG A 168 -9.54 -10.26 -22.36
CA ARG A 168 -9.09 -10.05 -23.76
C ARG A 168 -9.76 -11.03 -24.70
#